data_63d02a2a8090df6343ca6a8a82149b49
#
_entry.id   63d02a2a8090df6343ca6a8a82149b49
#
_cell.length_a   1.000
_cell.length_b   1.000
_cell.length_c   1.000
_cell.angle_alpha   90.00
_cell.angle_beta   90.00
_cell.angle_gamma   90.00
#
_symmetry.space_group_name_H-M   'P 1'
#
loop_
_entity.id
_entity.type
_entity.pdbx_description
1 polymer ?
#
loop_
_entity_poly.entity_id
_entity_poly.type
_entity_poly.pdbx_seq_one_letter_code
_entity_poly.pdbx_strand_id
1 'polypeptide(L)'
;MSQPDFLYELFEDFMDDPVNQDFSMDNGLVCRWMTGQAKISPKISAYYSKPSTQEKLAHTIHQNLLPLMSDCNMAIQDIYTLFIQDDSISDAKKKNLTPLYKPASSRLLFLAKLISFGMERQFIKRNTKNQKLLAGGALSPIVLDYIMDSEVPKPCRHFIGRDKELEELYTVLEENRHVFLCGIAGIGKSELVKAYAKRYIKQYTNILYIEYTGNLHQDITDMDFIDDPPESTDQERFQRHNRFLRSLKSDTLLIIDNFNVTATQDSFLSVVLKYRCQILFTTRSKLDEYCTLPLKEIEDMNALFQLTSVFYSEADTYRATVEKIIETVHSHTFAVELAAKLLENGISTPDQLLTRLQVEKASFHNEDKIKIIKDGQSSKATYYSHIHTLFSLYTLSQIGRAHV
;
A
#
# COMPACT_ATOMS: atom_id res chain seq x y z
N MET A 1 27.05 -6.84 -9.20
CA MET A 1 25.69 -6.35 -9.44
C MET A 1 24.76 -6.93 -8.41
N SER A 2 23.96 -6.13 -7.72
CA SER A 2 22.94 -6.68 -6.82
C SER A 2 21.77 -7.26 -7.63
N GLN A 3 20.97 -8.15 -7.01
CA GLN A 3 19.79 -8.70 -7.69
C GLN A 3 18.78 -7.60 -8.11
N PRO A 4 18.53 -6.55 -7.30
CA PRO A 4 17.70 -5.43 -7.73
C PRO A 4 18.26 -4.69 -8.94
N ASP A 5 19.55 -4.43 -8.99
CA ASP A 5 20.19 -3.74 -10.12
C ASP A 5 20.05 -4.54 -11.42
N PHE A 6 20.21 -5.86 -11.34
CA PHE A 6 20.00 -6.75 -12.48
C PHE A 6 18.57 -6.66 -13.06
N LEU A 7 17.55 -6.63 -12.20
CA LEU A 7 16.17 -6.53 -12.67
C LEU A 7 15.86 -5.12 -13.21
N TYR A 8 16.49 -4.10 -12.67
CA TYR A 8 16.37 -2.74 -13.17
C TYR A 8 16.90 -2.65 -14.61
N GLU A 9 18.10 -3.18 -14.86
CA GLU A 9 18.69 -3.26 -16.20
C GLU A 9 17.87 -4.17 -17.13
N LEU A 10 17.33 -5.28 -16.60
CA LEU A 10 16.51 -6.21 -17.39
C LEU A 10 15.26 -5.54 -17.98
N PHE A 11 14.69 -4.54 -17.30
CA PHE A 11 13.49 -3.84 -17.72
C PHE A 11 13.74 -2.39 -18.18
N GLU A 12 14.99 -2.00 -18.40
CA GLU A 12 15.39 -0.66 -18.86
C GLU A 12 14.68 -0.28 -20.16
N ASP A 13 14.70 -1.15 -21.16
CA ASP A 13 14.00 -0.94 -22.44
C ASP A 13 12.49 -0.67 -22.29
N PHE A 14 11.85 -1.24 -21.27
CA PHE A 14 10.44 -0.99 -20.97
C PHE A 14 10.24 0.41 -20.40
N MET A 15 11.14 0.84 -19.53
CA MET A 15 11.05 2.16 -18.88
C MET A 15 11.39 3.29 -19.85
N ASP A 16 12.30 3.07 -20.76
CA ASP A 16 12.74 4.03 -21.76
C ASP A 16 11.73 4.23 -22.90
N ASP A 17 10.76 3.31 -23.03
CA ASP A 17 9.72 3.44 -24.05
C ASP A 17 8.76 4.59 -23.71
N PRO A 18 8.57 5.58 -24.62
CA PRO A 18 7.69 6.73 -24.38
C PRO A 18 6.25 6.38 -24.03
N VAL A 19 5.77 5.20 -24.43
CA VAL A 19 4.43 4.70 -24.09
C VAL A 19 4.28 4.35 -22.61
N ASN A 20 5.40 4.11 -21.92
CA ASN A 20 5.43 3.69 -20.53
C ASN A 20 5.93 4.78 -19.57
N GLN A 21 5.98 6.05 -19.99
CA GLN A 21 6.50 7.18 -19.19
C GLN A 21 5.79 7.37 -17.84
N ASP A 22 4.53 6.91 -17.73
CA ASP A 22 3.75 6.96 -16.49
C ASP A 22 4.11 5.83 -15.51
N PHE A 23 4.96 4.88 -15.92
CA PHE A 23 5.35 3.75 -15.07
C PHE A 23 6.63 4.08 -14.32
N SER A 24 6.56 4.08 -13.00
CA SER A 24 7.74 4.26 -12.14
C SER A 24 8.14 2.93 -11.52
N MET A 25 9.40 2.52 -11.75
CA MET A 25 9.99 1.36 -11.11
C MET A 25 11.04 1.84 -10.09
N ASP A 26 10.78 1.58 -8.81
CA ASP A 26 11.73 1.86 -7.73
C ASP A 26 12.33 0.58 -7.15
N ASN A 27 13.39 0.72 -6.37
CA ASN A 27 14.01 -0.42 -5.69
C ASN A 27 13.05 -1.17 -4.76
N GLY A 28 12.05 -0.48 -4.21
CA GLY A 28 11.03 -1.08 -3.37
C GLY A 28 10.11 -2.00 -4.16
N LEU A 29 9.67 -1.59 -5.36
CA LEU A 29 8.85 -2.41 -6.25
C LEU A 29 9.65 -3.63 -6.74
N VAL A 30 10.89 -3.43 -7.16
CA VAL A 30 11.78 -4.52 -7.57
C VAL A 30 11.99 -5.54 -6.45
N CYS A 31 12.26 -5.08 -5.22
CA CYS A 31 12.38 -5.96 -4.05
C CYS A 31 11.08 -6.73 -3.77
N ARG A 32 9.91 -6.10 -3.93
CA ARG A 32 8.62 -6.78 -3.78
C ARG A 32 8.40 -7.88 -4.82
N TRP A 33 8.78 -7.65 -6.06
CA TRP A 33 8.74 -8.70 -7.10
C TRP A 33 9.65 -9.87 -6.78
N MET A 34 10.90 -9.59 -6.38
CA MET A 34 11.88 -10.63 -6.05
C MET A 34 11.49 -11.45 -4.83
N THR A 35 10.91 -10.81 -3.83
CA THR A 35 10.46 -11.48 -2.60
C THR A 35 9.06 -12.10 -2.74
N GLY A 36 8.42 -11.97 -3.89
CA GLY A 36 7.06 -12.44 -4.12
C GLY A 36 6.01 -11.65 -3.31
N GLN A 37 6.31 -10.40 -2.97
CA GLN A 37 5.35 -9.49 -2.32
C GLN A 37 4.43 -8.81 -3.32
N ALA A 38 4.85 -8.68 -4.56
CA ALA A 38 4.05 -8.19 -5.66
C ALA A 38 4.31 -9.03 -6.91
N LYS A 39 3.35 -9.09 -7.83
CA LYS A 39 3.51 -9.68 -9.15
C LYS A 39 4.17 -8.67 -10.09
N ILE A 40 4.89 -9.15 -11.09
CA ILE A 40 5.37 -8.29 -12.18
C ILE A 40 4.16 -7.64 -12.84
N SER A 41 4.26 -6.33 -13.08
CA SER A 41 3.20 -5.58 -13.72
C SER A 41 2.72 -6.24 -15.02
N PRO A 42 1.39 -6.36 -15.22
CA PRO A 42 0.82 -6.82 -16.49
C PRO A 42 1.30 -5.99 -17.69
N LYS A 43 1.58 -4.69 -17.52
CA LYS A 43 2.16 -3.82 -18.55
C LYS A 43 3.52 -4.33 -19.04
N ILE A 44 4.40 -4.76 -18.11
CA ILE A 44 5.70 -5.34 -18.43
C ILE A 44 5.52 -6.66 -19.18
N SER A 45 4.63 -7.52 -18.69
CA SER A 45 4.34 -8.82 -19.33
C SER A 45 3.79 -8.64 -20.74
N ALA A 46 2.88 -7.70 -20.95
CA ALA A 46 2.32 -7.37 -22.26
C ALA A 46 3.39 -6.78 -23.21
N TYR A 47 4.25 -5.89 -22.70
CA TYR A 47 5.34 -5.31 -23.47
C TYR A 47 6.28 -6.39 -24.02
N TYR A 48 6.75 -7.28 -23.16
CA TYR A 48 7.65 -8.39 -23.55
C TYR A 48 6.95 -9.58 -24.17
N SER A 49 5.65 -9.52 -24.43
CA SER A 49 4.96 -10.51 -25.26
C SER A 49 5.21 -10.30 -26.77
N LYS A 50 5.61 -9.09 -27.19
CA LYS A 50 5.89 -8.76 -28.58
C LYS A 50 7.25 -9.32 -29.02
N PRO A 51 7.41 -9.88 -30.24
CA PRO A 51 8.67 -10.46 -30.69
C PRO A 51 9.86 -9.50 -30.64
N SER A 52 9.66 -8.23 -31.05
CA SER A 52 10.73 -7.22 -31.06
C SER A 52 11.27 -6.88 -29.67
N THR A 53 10.38 -6.83 -28.65
CA THR A 53 10.80 -6.55 -27.26
C THR A 53 11.36 -7.79 -26.59
N GLN A 54 10.94 -8.99 -26.99
CA GLN A 54 11.56 -10.24 -26.53
C GLN A 54 13.02 -10.38 -27.00
N GLU A 55 13.34 -9.90 -28.18
CA GLU A 55 14.74 -9.88 -28.69
C GLU A 55 15.60 -8.93 -27.85
N LYS A 56 15.08 -7.74 -27.50
CA LYS A 56 15.76 -6.80 -26.61
C LYS A 56 16.01 -7.41 -25.25
N LEU A 57 14.97 -8.01 -24.62
CA LEU A 57 15.09 -8.69 -23.34
C LEU A 57 16.14 -9.83 -23.40
N ALA A 58 16.16 -10.60 -24.47
CA ALA A 58 17.16 -11.65 -24.67
C ALA A 58 18.58 -11.07 -24.78
N HIS A 59 18.74 -9.91 -25.41
CA HIS A 59 20.02 -9.21 -25.50
C HIS A 59 20.51 -8.71 -24.13
N THR A 60 19.64 -8.10 -23.33
CA THR A 60 19.96 -7.67 -21.96
C THR A 60 20.37 -8.85 -21.07
N ILE A 61 19.67 -9.97 -21.18
CA ILE A 61 20.04 -11.21 -20.47
C ILE A 61 21.43 -11.71 -20.91
N HIS A 62 21.71 -11.66 -22.21
CA HIS A 62 23.01 -12.05 -22.72
C HIS A 62 24.13 -11.19 -22.13
N GLN A 63 23.96 -9.89 -22.09
CA GLN A 63 24.97 -8.95 -21.59
C GLN A 63 25.18 -9.07 -20.07
N ASN A 64 24.14 -9.25 -19.30
CA ASN A 64 24.19 -9.11 -17.83
C ASN A 64 24.16 -10.44 -17.08
N LEU A 65 23.43 -11.44 -17.54
CA LEU A 65 23.27 -12.71 -16.82
C LEU A 65 24.35 -13.73 -17.21
N LEU A 66 24.71 -13.84 -18.45
CA LEU A 66 25.68 -14.87 -18.90
C LEU A 66 27.06 -14.69 -18.29
N PRO A 67 27.62 -13.47 -18.14
CA PRO A 67 28.89 -13.30 -17.43
C PRO A 67 28.81 -13.79 -15.97
N LEU A 68 27.72 -13.46 -15.25
CA LEU A 68 27.52 -13.91 -13.87
C LEU A 68 27.38 -15.43 -13.75
N MET A 69 26.72 -16.06 -14.71
CA MET A 69 26.61 -17.53 -14.79
C MET A 69 27.98 -18.18 -15.02
N SER A 70 28.79 -17.58 -15.89
CA SER A 70 30.16 -18.05 -16.14
C SER A 70 31.04 -17.98 -14.91
N ASP A 71 30.96 -16.88 -14.15
CA ASP A 71 31.68 -16.69 -12.88
C ASP A 71 31.30 -17.75 -11.83
N CYS A 72 30.07 -18.26 -11.89
CA CYS A 72 29.56 -19.31 -11.03
C CYS A 72 29.75 -20.73 -11.61
N ASN A 73 30.46 -20.89 -12.72
CA ASN A 73 30.57 -22.16 -13.47
C ASN A 73 29.20 -22.79 -13.83
N MET A 74 28.21 -21.98 -14.12
CA MET A 74 26.85 -22.40 -14.46
C MET A 74 26.55 -22.14 -15.93
N ALA A 75 26.10 -23.17 -16.67
CA ALA A 75 25.67 -23.05 -18.05
C ALA A 75 24.13 -23.05 -18.16
N ILE A 76 23.61 -22.56 -19.28
CA ILE A 76 22.16 -22.64 -19.59
C ILE A 76 21.65 -24.06 -19.53
N GLN A 77 22.51 -25.03 -19.89
CA GLN A 77 22.23 -26.48 -19.82
C GLN A 77 21.91 -26.90 -18.37
N ASP A 78 22.65 -26.41 -17.41
CA ASP A 78 22.44 -26.76 -15.98
C ASP A 78 21.12 -26.25 -15.50
N ILE A 79 20.78 -25.01 -15.86
CA ILE A 79 19.47 -24.41 -15.54
C ILE A 79 18.34 -25.23 -16.19
N TYR A 80 18.48 -25.62 -17.43
CA TYR A 80 17.48 -26.45 -18.11
C TYR A 80 17.33 -27.83 -17.45
N THR A 81 18.41 -28.43 -17.01
CA THR A 81 18.41 -29.71 -16.30
C THR A 81 17.66 -29.58 -14.97
N LEU A 82 17.97 -28.55 -14.18
CA LEU A 82 17.26 -28.26 -12.93
C LEU A 82 15.77 -28.01 -13.18
N PHE A 83 15.42 -27.24 -14.21
CA PHE A 83 14.03 -26.98 -14.57
C PHE A 83 13.25 -28.26 -14.91
N ILE A 84 13.84 -29.20 -15.67
CA ILE A 84 13.19 -30.48 -16.01
C ILE A 84 13.06 -31.40 -14.80
N GLN A 85 14.06 -31.42 -13.91
CA GLN A 85 14.10 -32.27 -12.72
C GLN A 85 13.24 -31.73 -11.55
N ASP A 86 12.80 -30.49 -11.58
CA ASP A 86 11.96 -29.92 -10.52
C ASP A 86 10.54 -30.48 -10.59
N ASP A 87 10.22 -31.45 -9.72
CA ASP A 87 8.91 -32.10 -9.63
C ASP A 87 7.78 -31.14 -9.21
N SER A 88 8.11 -29.98 -8.68
CA SER A 88 7.14 -28.96 -8.30
C SER A 88 6.69 -28.09 -9.49
N ILE A 89 7.26 -28.28 -10.67
CA ILE A 89 6.85 -27.62 -11.93
C ILE A 89 5.95 -28.56 -12.72
N SER A 90 4.74 -28.08 -13.06
CA SER A 90 3.78 -28.88 -13.82
C SER A 90 4.29 -29.30 -15.19
N ASP A 91 3.90 -30.48 -15.65
CA ASP A 91 4.27 -31.01 -16.96
C ASP A 91 3.81 -30.11 -18.12
N ALA A 92 2.66 -29.45 -17.96
CA ALA A 92 2.16 -28.45 -18.91
C ALA A 92 3.14 -27.28 -19.08
N LYS A 93 3.70 -26.76 -17.99
CA LYS A 93 4.67 -25.67 -18.03
C LYS A 93 6.01 -26.14 -18.60
N LYS A 94 6.48 -27.33 -18.22
CA LYS A 94 7.67 -27.95 -18.82
C LYS A 94 7.50 -28.12 -20.34
N LYS A 95 6.35 -28.63 -20.79
CA LYS A 95 6.01 -28.80 -22.19
C LYS A 95 6.00 -27.49 -22.98
N ASN A 96 5.53 -26.39 -22.36
CA ASN A 96 5.48 -25.09 -23.02
C ASN A 96 6.85 -24.41 -23.15
N LEU A 97 7.75 -24.56 -22.18
CA LEU A 97 9.05 -23.91 -22.18
C LEU A 97 10.16 -24.74 -22.88
N THR A 98 10.07 -26.05 -22.87
CA THR A 98 11.07 -26.93 -23.51
C THR A 98 11.32 -26.63 -25.01
N PRO A 99 10.30 -26.29 -25.83
CA PRO A 99 10.53 -25.92 -27.22
C PRO A 99 11.41 -24.68 -27.40
N LEU A 100 11.43 -23.77 -26.45
CA LEU A 100 12.28 -22.58 -26.51
C LEU A 100 13.74 -22.88 -26.17
N TYR A 101 14.01 -23.95 -25.44
CA TYR A 101 15.38 -24.34 -25.10
C TYR A 101 16.06 -25.10 -26.27
N LYS A 102 15.31 -25.88 -27.04
CA LYS A 102 15.88 -26.75 -28.11
C LYS A 102 16.70 -26.00 -29.14
N PRO A 103 16.22 -24.93 -29.82
CA PRO A 103 17.03 -24.15 -30.73
C PRO A 103 18.02 -23.27 -29.96
N ALA A 104 19.29 -23.26 -30.40
CA ALA A 104 20.32 -22.43 -29.80
C ALA A 104 19.92 -20.93 -29.81
N SER A 105 19.26 -20.47 -30.86
CA SER A 105 18.81 -19.07 -31.06
C SER A 105 17.73 -18.62 -30.09
N SER A 106 16.98 -19.53 -29.48
CA SER A 106 15.89 -19.19 -28.54
C SER A 106 16.20 -19.51 -27.08
N ARG A 107 17.42 -19.94 -26.75
CA ARG A 107 17.81 -20.25 -25.35
C ARG A 107 17.76 -19.06 -24.43
N LEU A 108 18.10 -17.88 -24.93
CA LEU A 108 17.98 -16.63 -24.12
C LEU A 108 16.52 -16.28 -23.83
N LEU A 109 15.63 -16.51 -24.81
CA LEU A 109 14.19 -16.35 -24.60
C LEU A 109 13.65 -17.38 -23.59
N PHE A 110 14.17 -18.61 -23.59
CA PHE A 110 13.88 -19.60 -22.57
C PHE A 110 14.25 -19.07 -21.17
N LEU A 111 15.46 -18.50 -21.00
CA LEU A 111 15.88 -17.91 -19.74
C LEU A 111 14.98 -16.75 -19.30
N ALA A 112 14.62 -15.84 -20.21
CA ALA A 112 13.73 -14.72 -19.91
C ALA A 112 12.38 -15.20 -19.39
N LYS A 113 11.78 -16.18 -20.06
CA LYS A 113 10.51 -16.77 -19.64
C LYS A 113 10.62 -17.59 -18.35
N LEU A 114 11.77 -18.21 -18.10
CA LEU A 114 12.03 -18.92 -16.86
C LEU A 114 12.17 -17.95 -15.67
N ILE A 115 12.82 -16.81 -15.86
CA ILE A 115 12.91 -15.74 -14.85
C ILE A 115 11.52 -15.24 -14.50
N SER A 116 10.70 -14.86 -15.49
CA SER A 116 9.30 -14.45 -15.27
C SER A 116 8.50 -15.51 -14.51
N PHE A 117 8.63 -16.77 -14.92
CA PHE A 117 7.97 -17.88 -14.25
C PHE A 117 8.46 -18.07 -12.80
N GLY A 118 9.77 -17.93 -12.56
CA GLY A 118 10.35 -18.00 -11.22
C GLY A 118 9.81 -16.93 -10.28
N MET A 119 9.63 -15.72 -10.79
CA MET A 119 9.06 -14.60 -10.03
C MET A 119 7.57 -14.82 -9.73
N GLU A 120 6.77 -15.28 -10.71
CA GLU A 120 5.38 -15.70 -10.48
C GLU A 120 5.29 -16.80 -9.42
N ARG A 121 6.16 -17.79 -9.51
CA ARG A 121 6.18 -18.92 -8.57
C ARG A 121 6.55 -18.47 -7.15
N GLN A 122 7.50 -17.54 -6.99
CA GLN A 122 7.83 -16.96 -5.70
C GLN A 122 6.62 -16.23 -5.11
N PHE A 123 5.92 -15.48 -5.92
CA PHE A 123 4.71 -14.78 -5.52
C PHE A 123 3.64 -15.77 -5.03
N ILE A 124 3.31 -16.79 -5.84
CA ILE A 124 2.34 -17.84 -5.48
C ILE A 124 2.77 -18.58 -4.19
N LYS A 125 4.05 -19.00 -4.11
CA LYS A 125 4.59 -19.73 -2.96
C LYS A 125 4.51 -18.91 -1.68
N ARG A 126 4.78 -17.61 -1.73
CA ARG A 126 4.68 -16.71 -0.60
C ARG A 126 3.22 -16.56 -0.15
N ASN A 127 2.32 -16.32 -1.10
CA ASN A 127 0.90 -16.18 -0.80
C ASN A 127 0.34 -17.47 -0.20
N THR A 128 0.68 -18.64 -0.75
CA THR A 128 0.30 -19.94 -0.17
C THR A 128 0.89 -20.15 1.23
N LYS A 129 2.11 -19.70 1.50
CA LYS A 129 2.72 -19.76 2.84
C LYS A 129 2.03 -18.82 3.81
N ASN A 130 1.71 -17.60 3.37
CA ASN A 130 0.95 -16.63 4.17
C ASN A 130 -0.46 -17.17 4.45
N GLN A 131 -1.12 -17.78 3.48
CA GLN A 131 -2.39 -18.50 3.65
C GLN A 131 -2.31 -19.58 4.73
N LYS A 132 -1.28 -20.43 4.71
CA LYS A 132 -1.07 -21.47 5.73
C LYS A 132 -0.76 -20.92 7.11
N LEU A 133 -0.09 -19.77 7.20
CA LEU A 133 0.19 -19.08 8.47
C LEU A 133 -1.05 -18.37 9.03
N LEU A 134 -1.95 -17.91 8.15
CA LEU A 134 -3.23 -17.31 8.50
C LEU A 134 -4.28 -18.38 8.81
N ALA A 135 -4.18 -19.52 8.12
CA ALA A 135 -5.09 -20.67 8.22
C ALA A 135 -4.73 -21.63 9.37
N GLY A 136 -4.47 -21.14 10.55
CA GLY A 136 -4.40 -22.02 11.75
C GLY A 136 -5.66 -22.88 11.99
N GLY A 137 -6.45 -23.15 10.96
CA GLY A 137 -7.61 -24.02 10.87
C GLY A 137 -8.45 -23.71 9.64
N ALA A 138 -8.58 -24.68 8.77
CA ALA A 138 -9.59 -24.90 7.72
C ALA A 138 -10.19 -23.63 7.07
N LEU A 139 -9.46 -22.95 6.21
CA LEU A 139 -9.98 -21.88 5.38
C LEU A 139 -10.17 -22.37 3.95
N SER A 140 -11.30 -21.97 3.36
CA SER A 140 -11.55 -22.20 1.94
C SER A 140 -10.62 -21.31 1.11
N PRO A 141 -9.75 -21.85 0.27
CA PRO A 141 -8.68 -21.11 -0.41
C PRO A 141 -9.17 -20.23 -1.57
N ILE A 142 -10.46 -20.03 -1.73
CA ILE A 142 -11.09 -19.57 -2.96
C ILE A 142 -10.73 -18.12 -3.33
N VAL A 143 -10.54 -17.22 -2.36
CA VAL A 143 -10.36 -15.79 -2.67
C VAL A 143 -8.90 -15.46 -2.99
N LEU A 144 -7.97 -16.02 -2.22
CA LEU A 144 -6.54 -15.77 -2.40
C LEU A 144 -5.95 -16.42 -3.66
N ASP A 145 -6.65 -17.40 -4.23
CA ASP A 145 -6.28 -17.99 -5.51
C ASP A 145 -6.66 -17.11 -6.72
N TYR A 146 -7.54 -16.14 -6.54
CA TYR A 146 -8.08 -15.31 -7.62
C TYR A 146 -7.58 -13.85 -7.64
N ILE A 147 -7.22 -13.28 -6.49
CA ILE A 147 -6.78 -11.88 -6.40
C ILE A 147 -5.32 -11.81 -5.98
N MET A 148 -4.51 -11.18 -6.81
CA MET A 148 -3.06 -11.15 -6.68
C MET A 148 -2.54 -10.03 -5.78
N ASP A 149 -3.24 -8.91 -5.68
CA ASP A 149 -2.77 -7.70 -4.97
C ASP A 149 -3.87 -7.13 -4.06
N SER A 150 -4.27 -7.90 -3.07
CA SER A 150 -5.25 -7.48 -2.06
C SER A 150 -4.70 -7.52 -0.63
N GLU A 151 -3.40 -7.68 -0.45
CA GLU A 151 -2.80 -7.70 0.88
C GLU A 151 -3.02 -6.36 1.60
N VAL A 152 -3.61 -6.43 2.77
CA VAL A 152 -3.71 -5.25 3.64
C VAL A 152 -2.30 -4.77 4.00
N PRO A 153 -1.93 -3.53 3.71
CA PRO A 153 -0.64 -2.98 4.09
C PRO A 153 -0.44 -3.12 5.61
N LYS A 154 0.80 -3.36 6.03
CA LYS A 154 1.09 -3.45 7.46
C LYS A 154 0.84 -2.10 8.13
N PRO A 155 0.22 -2.08 9.33
CA PRO A 155 0.12 -0.85 10.11
C PRO A 155 1.52 -0.34 10.46
N CYS A 156 1.61 0.94 10.80
CA CYS A 156 2.85 1.54 11.25
C CYS A 156 3.44 0.75 12.43
N ARG A 157 4.77 0.79 12.57
CA ARG A 157 5.49 0.02 13.59
C ARG A 157 5.05 0.41 15.02
N HIS A 158 4.66 1.65 15.20
CA HIS A 158 4.33 2.24 16.50
C HIS A 158 2.88 2.71 16.53
N PHE A 159 1.96 1.74 16.43
CA PHE A 159 0.53 1.98 16.58
C PHE A 159 0.18 1.97 18.08
N ILE A 160 -0.18 3.14 18.62
CA ILE A 160 -0.35 3.37 20.06
C ILE A 160 -1.68 4.08 20.34
N GLY A 161 -2.34 3.75 21.45
CA GLY A 161 -3.43 4.52 22.05
C GLY A 161 -4.78 4.43 21.33
N ARG A 162 -5.04 3.35 20.57
CA ARG A 162 -6.26 3.18 19.77
C ARG A 162 -7.00 1.86 20.04
N ASP A 163 -6.73 1.22 21.19
CA ASP A 163 -7.36 -0.06 21.51
C ASP A 163 -8.87 0.02 21.64
N LYS A 164 -9.38 1.12 22.24
CA LYS A 164 -10.82 1.35 22.40
C LYS A 164 -11.51 1.52 21.06
N GLU A 165 -10.91 2.27 20.15
CA GLU A 165 -11.46 2.50 18.81
C GLU A 165 -11.42 1.23 17.95
N LEU A 166 -10.44 0.34 18.16
CA LEU A 166 -10.42 -0.96 17.51
C LEU A 166 -11.57 -1.86 18.00
N GLU A 167 -11.87 -1.84 19.29
CA GLU A 167 -12.97 -2.61 19.87
C GLU A 167 -14.34 -2.05 19.48
N GLU A 168 -14.48 -0.72 19.45
CA GLU A 168 -15.67 -0.04 18.97
C GLU A 168 -15.91 -0.35 17.50
N LEU A 169 -14.88 -0.26 16.66
CA LEU A 169 -14.97 -0.58 15.24
C LEU A 169 -15.39 -2.04 15.01
N TYR A 170 -14.86 -2.97 15.80
CA TYR A 170 -15.27 -4.37 15.76
C TYR A 170 -16.76 -4.51 16.05
N THR A 171 -17.24 -3.91 17.15
CA THR A 171 -18.64 -3.97 17.54
C THR A 171 -19.56 -3.39 16.46
N VAL A 172 -19.20 -2.24 15.92
CA VAL A 172 -19.99 -1.57 14.88
C VAL A 172 -20.02 -2.37 13.58
N LEU A 173 -18.92 -3.06 13.19
CA LEU A 173 -18.87 -3.91 12.02
C LEU A 173 -19.65 -5.22 12.18
N GLU A 174 -19.77 -5.75 13.40
CA GLU A 174 -20.63 -6.91 13.66
C GLU A 174 -22.13 -6.57 13.51
N GLU A 175 -22.52 -5.34 13.85
CA GLU A 175 -23.89 -4.88 13.74
C GLU A 175 -24.25 -4.34 12.34
N ASN A 176 -23.25 -3.84 11.61
CA ASN A 176 -23.46 -3.14 10.35
C ASN A 176 -22.57 -3.73 9.26
N ARG A 177 -23.18 -4.06 8.13
CA ARG A 177 -22.43 -4.60 6.97
C ARG A 177 -21.47 -3.57 6.36
N HIS A 178 -21.79 -2.30 6.40
CA HIS A 178 -21.01 -1.21 5.81
C HIS A 178 -20.75 -0.15 6.87
N VAL A 179 -19.51 0.20 7.09
CA VAL A 179 -19.09 1.21 8.07
C VAL A 179 -18.14 2.22 7.42
N PHE A 180 -18.42 3.49 7.63
CA PHE A 180 -17.56 4.58 7.18
C PHE A 180 -16.81 5.15 8.39
N LEU A 181 -15.53 4.82 8.51
CA LEU A 181 -14.63 5.42 9.49
C LEU A 181 -14.29 6.84 9.04
N CYS A 182 -14.92 7.83 9.63
CA CYS A 182 -14.75 9.22 9.23
C CYS A 182 -13.86 9.99 10.21
N GLY A 183 -13.12 10.98 9.69
CA GLY A 183 -12.26 11.84 10.50
C GLY A 183 -11.35 12.70 9.64
N ILE A 184 -10.71 13.68 10.27
CA ILE A 184 -9.83 14.62 9.59
C ILE A 184 -8.59 13.95 8.99
N ALA A 185 -7.93 14.65 8.07
CA ALA A 185 -6.67 14.16 7.49
C ALA A 185 -5.60 13.98 8.59
N GLY A 186 -4.81 12.91 8.51
CA GLY A 186 -3.70 12.67 9.45
C GLY A 186 -4.10 12.18 10.85
N ILE A 187 -5.40 11.92 11.13
CA ILE A 187 -5.84 11.43 12.43
C ILE A 187 -5.52 9.95 12.69
N GLY A 188 -5.12 9.21 11.62
CA GLY A 188 -4.75 7.81 11.73
C GLY A 188 -5.79 6.81 11.24
N LYS A 189 -6.77 7.19 10.40
CA LYS A 189 -7.81 6.29 9.88
C LYS A 189 -7.24 5.08 9.14
N SER A 190 -6.35 5.31 8.18
CA SER A 190 -5.71 4.23 7.41
C SER A 190 -4.90 3.30 8.30
N GLU A 191 -4.22 3.84 9.31
CA GLU A 191 -3.46 3.03 10.26
C GLU A 191 -4.38 2.21 11.18
N LEU A 192 -5.53 2.79 11.57
CA LEU A 192 -6.53 2.07 12.38
C LEU A 192 -7.11 0.87 11.62
N VAL A 193 -7.48 1.04 10.34
CA VAL A 193 -8.04 -0.09 9.54
C VAL A 193 -7.02 -1.17 9.25
N LYS A 194 -5.74 -0.80 9.04
CA LYS A 194 -4.64 -1.77 8.91
C LYS A 194 -4.39 -2.52 10.22
N ALA A 195 -4.42 -1.82 11.36
CA ALA A 195 -4.28 -2.43 12.67
C ALA A 195 -5.49 -3.33 13.01
N TYR A 196 -6.70 -2.91 12.64
CA TYR A 196 -7.92 -3.69 12.74
C TYR A 196 -7.80 -4.99 11.96
N ALA A 197 -7.45 -4.93 10.69
CA ALA A 197 -7.26 -6.11 9.84
C ALA A 197 -6.23 -7.08 10.44
N LYS A 198 -5.13 -6.57 11.01
CA LYS A 198 -4.12 -7.39 11.67
C LYS A 198 -4.62 -8.02 12.96
N ARG A 199 -5.35 -7.26 13.81
CA ARG A 199 -5.83 -7.72 15.12
C ARG A 199 -6.92 -8.79 14.98
N TYR A 200 -7.84 -8.57 14.05
CA TYR A 200 -9.01 -9.42 13.84
C TYR A 200 -8.90 -10.38 12.65
N ILE A 201 -7.68 -10.62 12.17
CA ILE A 201 -7.41 -11.46 10.99
C ILE A 201 -8.05 -12.86 11.08
N LYS A 202 -8.19 -13.40 12.27
CA LYS A 202 -8.77 -14.73 12.52
C LYS A 202 -10.31 -14.76 12.45
N GLN A 203 -10.94 -13.60 12.47
CA GLN A 203 -12.40 -13.47 12.39
C GLN A 203 -12.91 -13.56 10.95
N TYR A 204 -12.02 -13.30 9.98
CA TYR A 204 -12.35 -13.25 8.57
C TYR A 204 -11.69 -14.40 7.81
N THR A 205 -12.44 -14.98 6.88
CA THR A 205 -11.90 -15.92 5.90
C THR A 205 -10.97 -15.21 4.94
N ASN A 206 -11.34 -13.98 4.55
CA ASN A 206 -10.57 -13.15 3.64
C ASN A 206 -10.63 -11.69 4.07
N ILE A 207 -9.53 -10.96 3.83
CA ILE A 207 -9.48 -9.51 3.97
C ILE A 207 -8.90 -8.95 2.68
N LEU A 208 -9.67 -8.08 2.02
CA LEU A 208 -9.30 -7.40 0.79
C LEU A 208 -9.07 -5.92 1.08
N TYR A 209 -8.07 -5.34 0.43
CA TYR A 209 -7.74 -3.92 0.58
C TYR A 209 -7.67 -3.25 -0.79
N ILE A 210 -8.43 -2.17 -0.94
CA ILE A 210 -8.44 -1.30 -2.12
C ILE A 210 -8.07 0.11 -1.65
N GLU A 211 -7.07 0.71 -2.25
CA GLU A 211 -6.83 2.14 -2.12
C GLU A 211 -7.65 2.87 -3.17
N TYR A 212 -8.55 3.74 -2.71
CA TYR A 212 -9.42 4.52 -3.61
C TYR A 212 -8.63 5.59 -4.35
N THR A 213 -8.64 5.55 -5.68
CA THR A 213 -7.90 6.47 -6.55
C THR A 213 -8.75 7.57 -7.16
N GLY A 214 -10.06 7.59 -6.89
CA GLY A 214 -11.00 8.59 -7.41
C GLY A 214 -12.19 7.99 -8.18
N ASN A 215 -12.19 6.68 -8.46
CA ASN A 215 -13.25 6.00 -9.18
C ASN A 215 -13.32 4.51 -8.80
N LEU A 216 -14.32 4.11 -8.02
CA LEU A 216 -14.52 2.72 -7.59
C LEU A 216 -14.65 1.73 -8.74
N HIS A 217 -15.26 2.15 -9.86
CA HIS A 217 -15.35 1.27 -11.02
C HIS A 217 -13.95 0.94 -11.56
N GLN A 218 -13.11 1.95 -11.69
CA GLN A 218 -11.74 1.76 -12.16
C GLN A 218 -10.89 0.99 -11.15
N ASP A 219 -10.98 1.32 -9.86
CA ASP A 219 -10.24 0.62 -8.80
C ASP A 219 -10.56 -0.88 -8.79
N ILE A 220 -11.85 -1.25 -9.01
CA ILE A 220 -12.27 -2.65 -9.12
C ILE A 220 -11.78 -3.28 -10.44
N THR A 221 -11.79 -2.52 -11.53
CA THR A 221 -11.28 -3.00 -12.83
C THR A 221 -9.78 -3.30 -12.77
N ASP A 222 -9.03 -2.45 -12.06
CA ASP A 222 -7.58 -2.52 -11.94
C ASP A 222 -7.09 -3.55 -10.92
N MET A 223 -7.99 -4.17 -10.15
CA MET A 223 -7.62 -5.31 -9.30
C MET A 223 -6.96 -6.40 -10.15
N ASP A 224 -5.90 -6.99 -9.63
CA ASP A 224 -5.15 -8.01 -10.35
C ASP A 224 -5.68 -9.42 -10.02
N PHE A 225 -6.42 -10.02 -10.93
CA PHE A 225 -6.93 -11.38 -10.81
C PHE A 225 -6.06 -12.35 -11.61
N ILE A 226 -5.78 -13.51 -11.02
CA ILE A 226 -4.95 -14.57 -11.64
C ILE A 226 -5.51 -15.04 -12.98
N ASP A 227 -6.85 -15.10 -13.06
CA ASP A 227 -7.56 -15.65 -14.22
C ASP A 227 -7.92 -14.59 -15.27
N ASP A 228 -7.43 -13.36 -15.14
CA ASP A 228 -7.69 -12.34 -16.14
C ASP A 228 -6.95 -12.67 -17.45
N PRO A 229 -7.69 -12.93 -18.54
CA PRO A 229 -7.05 -13.09 -19.84
C PRO A 229 -6.29 -11.80 -20.20
N PRO A 230 -5.07 -11.92 -20.74
CA PRO A 230 -4.24 -10.76 -21.11
C PRO A 230 -4.92 -9.79 -22.10
N GLU A 231 -5.85 -10.33 -22.91
CA GLU A 231 -6.58 -9.60 -23.96
C GLU A 231 -7.94 -9.07 -23.50
N SER A 232 -8.27 -9.20 -22.18
CA SER A 232 -9.57 -8.73 -21.66
C SER A 232 -9.67 -7.22 -21.74
N THR A 233 -10.79 -6.75 -22.22
CA THR A 233 -11.17 -5.33 -22.16
C THR A 233 -11.45 -4.94 -20.70
N ASP A 234 -11.35 -3.65 -20.37
CA ASP A 234 -11.69 -3.14 -19.03
C ASP A 234 -13.13 -3.50 -18.63
N GLN A 235 -14.05 -3.50 -19.59
CA GLN A 235 -15.44 -3.88 -19.33
C GLN A 235 -15.58 -5.36 -18.94
N GLU A 236 -14.85 -6.26 -19.59
CA GLU A 236 -14.86 -7.69 -19.27
C GLU A 236 -14.18 -7.97 -17.92
N ARG A 237 -13.06 -7.30 -17.66
CA ARG A 237 -12.38 -7.36 -16.36
C ARG A 237 -13.30 -6.89 -15.26
N PHE A 238 -13.88 -5.70 -15.41
CA PHE A 238 -14.82 -5.17 -14.44
C PHE A 238 -15.98 -6.14 -14.16
N GLN A 239 -16.65 -6.67 -15.21
CA GLN A 239 -17.78 -7.59 -15.03
C GLN A 239 -17.39 -8.85 -14.26
N ARG A 240 -16.19 -9.39 -14.49
CA ARG A 240 -15.65 -10.57 -13.79
C ARG A 240 -15.36 -10.24 -12.34
N HIS A 241 -14.59 -9.17 -12.08
CA HIS A 241 -14.21 -8.74 -10.75
C HIS A 241 -15.42 -8.39 -9.88
N ASN A 242 -16.36 -7.62 -10.44
CA ASN A 242 -17.59 -7.26 -9.75
C ASN A 242 -18.48 -8.48 -9.44
N ARG A 243 -18.55 -9.46 -10.36
CA ARG A 243 -19.27 -10.73 -10.09
C ARG A 243 -18.62 -11.50 -8.95
N PHE A 244 -17.31 -11.57 -8.94
CA PHE A 244 -16.55 -12.22 -7.87
C PHE A 244 -16.79 -11.51 -6.52
N LEU A 245 -16.59 -10.20 -6.43
CA LEU A 245 -16.80 -9.43 -5.22
C LEU A 245 -18.24 -9.57 -4.68
N ARG A 246 -19.22 -9.66 -5.56
CA ARG A 246 -20.63 -9.92 -5.20
C ARG A 246 -20.87 -11.32 -4.63
N SER A 247 -20.02 -12.29 -4.94
CA SER A 247 -20.13 -13.65 -4.46
C SER A 247 -19.58 -13.81 -3.03
N LEU A 248 -18.76 -12.88 -2.55
CA LEU A 248 -18.17 -12.90 -1.22
C LEU A 248 -19.25 -12.75 -0.14
N LYS A 249 -19.04 -13.39 0.99
CA LYS A 249 -19.98 -13.46 2.11
C LYS A 249 -19.52 -12.60 3.29
N SER A 250 -20.32 -12.60 4.37
CA SER A 250 -20.04 -11.83 5.59
C SER A 250 -18.79 -12.26 6.36
N ASP A 251 -18.19 -13.40 6.00
CA ASP A 251 -16.90 -13.85 6.51
C ASP A 251 -15.69 -13.19 5.82
N THR A 252 -15.95 -12.27 4.91
CA THR A 252 -14.96 -11.49 4.19
C THR A 252 -15.08 -10.01 4.56
N LEU A 253 -13.94 -9.36 4.82
CA LEU A 253 -13.83 -7.92 5.00
C LEU A 253 -13.21 -7.27 3.75
N LEU A 254 -13.91 -6.32 3.16
CA LEU A 254 -13.40 -5.45 2.11
C LEU A 254 -13.09 -4.08 2.70
N ILE A 255 -11.83 -3.67 2.69
CA ILE A 255 -11.39 -2.33 3.11
C ILE A 255 -11.23 -1.47 1.87
N ILE A 256 -11.89 -0.30 1.87
CA ILE A 256 -11.74 0.73 0.83
C ILE A 256 -11.18 1.97 1.52
N ASP A 257 -9.87 2.15 1.38
CA ASP A 257 -9.16 3.24 2.06
C ASP A 257 -9.16 4.52 1.24
N ASN A 258 -9.23 5.66 1.92
CA ASN A 258 -9.14 7.00 1.34
C ASN A 258 -10.34 7.40 0.44
N PHE A 259 -11.55 6.87 0.70
CA PHE A 259 -12.79 7.24 0.00
C PHE A 259 -13.27 8.63 0.43
N ASN A 260 -12.64 9.68 -0.11
CA ASN A 260 -12.83 11.08 0.29
C ASN A 260 -13.82 11.85 -0.57
N VAL A 261 -14.81 11.17 -1.14
CA VAL A 261 -15.87 11.73 -1.99
C VAL A 261 -17.25 11.49 -1.38
N THR A 262 -18.26 12.16 -1.91
CA THR A 262 -19.66 11.90 -1.53
C THR A 262 -20.26 10.81 -2.41
N ALA A 263 -21.38 10.23 -1.98
CA ALA A 263 -22.12 9.23 -2.74
C ALA A 263 -22.58 9.72 -4.13
N THR A 264 -22.76 11.04 -4.30
CA THR A 264 -23.11 11.65 -5.57
C THR A 264 -21.92 11.84 -6.51
N GLN A 265 -20.72 11.91 -5.98
CA GLN A 265 -19.48 12.07 -6.76
C GLN A 265 -18.99 10.73 -7.34
N ASP A 266 -19.19 9.64 -6.62
CA ASP A 266 -18.93 8.29 -7.14
C ASP A 266 -20.22 7.46 -7.10
N SER A 267 -20.95 7.43 -8.23
CA SER A 267 -22.21 6.69 -8.37
C SER A 267 -22.04 5.18 -8.19
N PHE A 268 -20.80 4.68 -8.31
CA PHE A 268 -20.51 3.27 -8.19
C PHE A 268 -20.57 2.78 -6.75
N LEU A 269 -20.51 3.68 -5.76
CA LEU A 269 -20.73 3.35 -4.35
C LEU A 269 -22.02 2.55 -4.17
N SER A 270 -23.10 2.93 -4.87
CA SER A 270 -24.39 2.22 -4.80
C SER A 270 -24.33 0.75 -5.26
N VAL A 271 -23.36 0.38 -6.07
CA VAL A 271 -23.09 -1.00 -6.50
C VAL A 271 -22.29 -1.75 -5.46
N VAL A 272 -21.24 -1.12 -4.92
CA VAL A 272 -20.36 -1.70 -3.89
C VAL A 272 -21.16 -2.00 -2.61
N LEU A 273 -22.04 -1.12 -2.19
CA LEU A 273 -22.91 -1.31 -1.02
C LEU A 273 -23.91 -2.49 -1.17
N LYS A 274 -24.05 -3.07 -2.36
CA LYS A 274 -24.85 -4.30 -2.59
C LYS A 274 -24.04 -5.59 -2.39
N TYR A 275 -22.75 -5.50 -2.16
CA TYR A 275 -21.94 -6.68 -1.86
C TYR A 275 -22.37 -7.29 -0.52
N ARG A 276 -22.20 -8.60 -0.39
CA ARG A 276 -22.64 -9.35 0.80
C ARG A 276 -21.58 -9.44 1.89
N CYS A 277 -20.34 -9.09 1.57
CA CYS A 277 -19.24 -9.02 2.53
C CYS A 277 -19.37 -7.80 3.44
N GLN A 278 -18.63 -7.78 4.55
CA GLN A 278 -18.46 -6.58 5.36
C GLN A 278 -17.56 -5.59 4.61
N ILE A 279 -17.91 -4.30 4.65
CA ILE A 279 -17.13 -3.26 3.96
C ILE A 279 -16.80 -2.14 4.94
N LEU A 280 -15.51 -1.82 5.01
CA LEU A 280 -14.99 -0.75 5.85
C LEU A 280 -14.36 0.33 4.97
N PHE A 281 -14.96 1.51 4.97
CA PHE A 281 -14.43 2.68 4.28
C PHE A 281 -13.66 3.57 5.24
N THR A 282 -12.57 4.19 4.79
CA THR A 282 -12.03 5.36 5.47
C THR A 282 -12.33 6.62 4.64
N THR A 283 -12.78 7.67 5.30
CA THR A 283 -13.20 8.90 4.61
C THR A 283 -12.94 10.15 5.45
N ARG A 284 -12.87 11.31 4.78
CA ARG A 284 -12.92 12.63 5.42
C ARG A 284 -14.32 13.24 5.33
N SER A 285 -15.16 12.69 4.46
CA SER A 285 -16.50 13.18 4.22
C SER A 285 -17.48 12.62 5.26
N LYS A 286 -18.44 13.44 5.69
CA LYS A 286 -19.59 12.95 6.41
C LYS A 286 -20.60 12.38 5.41
N LEU A 287 -21.00 11.15 5.65
CA LEU A 287 -21.98 10.44 4.84
C LEU A 287 -23.16 10.08 5.76
N ASP A 288 -23.98 11.09 6.06
CA ASP A 288 -25.04 11.01 7.10
C ASP A 288 -26.13 9.96 6.79
N GLU A 289 -26.19 9.47 5.56
CA GLU A 289 -27.13 8.41 5.14
C GLU A 289 -26.63 6.99 5.49
N TYR A 290 -25.39 6.85 5.96
CA TYR A 290 -24.75 5.55 6.22
C TYR A 290 -24.26 5.44 7.66
N CYS A 291 -23.95 4.21 8.09
CA CYS A 291 -23.31 3.98 9.39
C CYS A 291 -21.92 4.60 9.40
N THR A 292 -21.74 5.69 10.12
CA THR A 292 -20.47 6.41 10.25
C THR A 292 -19.93 6.28 11.66
N LEU A 293 -18.65 5.91 11.77
CA LEU A 293 -17.89 5.90 13.02
C LEU A 293 -16.88 7.05 12.99
N PRO A 294 -17.03 8.09 13.85
CA PRO A 294 -16.09 9.21 13.87
C PRO A 294 -14.82 8.84 14.63
N LEU A 295 -13.67 8.92 13.96
CA LEU A 295 -12.37 8.83 14.62
C LEU A 295 -11.94 10.21 15.10
N LYS A 296 -11.79 10.36 16.41
CA LYS A 296 -11.35 11.59 17.08
C LYS A 296 -9.86 11.54 17.42
N GLU A 297 -9.36 12.62 17.94
CA GLU A 297 -8.03 12.74 18.51
C GLU A 297 -7.85 11.74 19.67
N ILE A 298 -6.60 11.31 19.91
CA ILE A 298 -6.29 10.48 21.08
C ILE A 298 -6.44 11.34 22.34
N GLU A 299 -7.30 10.92 23.26
CA GLU A 299 -7.54 11.65 24.52
C GLU A 299 -6.48 11.34 25.60
N ASP A 300 -5.84 10.16 25.51
CA ASP A 300 -4.83 9.74 26.47
C ASP A 300 -3.49 10.45 26.23
N MET A 301 -3.16 11.42 27.08
CA MET A 301 -1.90 12.15 27.04
C MET A 301 -0.68 11.23 27.21
N ASN A 302 -0.78 10.16 27.99
CA ASN A 302 0.32 9.23 28.16
C ASN A 302 0.58 8.44 26.87
N ALA A 303 -0.46 8.06 26.14
CA ALA A 303 -0.33 7.41 24.84
C ALA A 303 0.33 8.35 23.80
N LEU A 304 -0.06 9.62 23.78
CA LEU A 304 0.53 10.65 22.92
C LEU A 304 1.98 10.96 23.30
N PHE A 305 2.27 11.02 24.59
CA PHE A 305 3.63 11.19 25.06
C PHE A 305 4.50 9.97 24.69
N GLN A 306 3.98 8.76 24.86
CA GLN A 306 4.65 7.55 24.43
C GLN A 306 4.92 7.55 22.91
N LEU A 307 3.95 8.00 22.10
CA LEU A 307 4.14 8.16 20.66
C LEU A 307 5.26 9.18 20.36
N THR A 308 5.30 10.29 21.09
CA THR A 308 6.35 11.30 20.95
C THR A 308 7.73 10.72 21.32
N SER A 309 7.83 9.97 22.41
CA SER A 309 9.08 9.34 22.88
C SER A 309 9.64 8.29 21.91
N VAL A 310 8.81 7.72 21.06
CA VAL A 310 9.27 6.83 19.99
C VAL A 310 10.11 7.58 18.94
N PHE A 311 9.78 8.83 18.67
CA PHE A 311 10.41 9.64 17.63
C PHE A 311 11.35 10.73 18.16
N TYR A 312 11.31 11.02 19.45
CA TYR A 312 12.16 12.00 20.11
C TYR A 312 12.80 11.41 21.37
N SER A 313 14.10 11.15 21.30
CA SER A 313 14.86 10.43 22.32
C SER A 313 14.96 11.19 23.66
N GLU A 314 14.93 12.52 23.63
CA GLU A 314 15.01 13.38 24.82
C GLU A 314 13.63 13.79 25.39
N ALA A 315 12.56 13.15 24.95
CA ALA A 315 11.17 13.52 25.34
C ALA A 315 11.00 13.56 26.87
N ASP A 316 11.54 12.59 27.60
CA ASP A 316 11.44 12.54 29.08
C ASP A 316 12.14 13.71 29.77
N THR A 317 13.26 14.18 29.20
CA THR A 317 14.01 15.34 29.73
C THR A 317 13.18 16.62 29.64
N TYR A 318 12.39 16.77 28.56
CA TYR A 318 11.58 17.94 28.28
C TYR A 318 10.08 17.68 28.43
N ARG A 319 9.68 16.71 29.25
CA ARG A 319 8.32 16.20 29.36
C ARG A 319 7.25 17.30 29.44
N ALA A 320 7.42 18.24 30.33
CA ALA A 320 6.44 19.32 30.53
C ALA A 320 6.26 20.23 29.29
N THR A 321 7.35 20.49 28.56
CA THR A 321 7.30 21.26 27.29
C THR A 321 6.71 20.42 26.16
N VAL A 322 7.04 19.15 26.08
CA VAL A 322 6.50 18.21 25.11
C VAL A 322 4.98 18.02 25.27
N GLU A 323 4.50 17.85 26.49
CA GLU A 323 3.06 17.75 26.78
C GLU A 323 2.31 19.03 26.33
N LYS A 324 2.89 20.22 26.55
CA LYS A 324 2.34 21.50 26.05
C LYS A 324 2.36 21.58 24.53
N ILE A 325 3.37 21.03 23.85
CA ILE A 325 3.40 20.95 22.39
C ILE A 325 2.25 20.07 21.90
N ILE A 326 2.05 18.89 22.51
CA ILE A 326 0.96 17.96 22.19
C ILE A 326 -0.40 18.65 22.33
N GLU A 327 -0.62 19.38 23.45
CA GLU A 327 -1.85 20.16 23.66
C GLU A 327 -2.01 21.29 22.63
N THR A 328 -0.92 21.98 22.30
CA THR A 328 -0.95 23.09 21.32
C THR A 328 -1.35 22.61 19.93
N VAL A 329 -0.89 21.42 19.52
CA VAL A 329 -1.29 20.80 18.26
C VAL A 329 -2.57 19.98 18.38
N HIS A 330 -3.35 20.19 19.43
CA HIS A 330 -4.67 19.57 19.70
C HIS A 330 -4.66 18.04 19.65
N SER A 331 -3.63 17.41 20.18
CA SER A 331 -3.52 15.92 20.22
C SER A 331 -3.57 15.23 18.85
N HIS A 332 -3.31 15.95 17.77
CA HIS A 332 -3.37 15.41 16.42
C HIS A 332 -2.19 14.51 16.14
N THR A 333 -2.47 13.25 15.88
CA THR A 333 -1.47 12.19 15.78
C THR A 333 -0.34 12.52 14.81
N PHE A 334 -0.67 12.97 13.59
CA PHE A 334 0.35 13.33 12.60
C PHE A 334 1.15 14.58 12.99
N ALA A 335 0.51 15.59 13.59
CA ALA A 335 1.21 16.78 14.05
C ALA A 335 2.16 16.46 15.23
N VAL A 336 1.75 15.60 16.15
CA VAL A 336 2.58 15.11 17.26
C VAL A 336 3.81 14.36 16.73
N GLU A 337 3.62 13.43 15.78
CA GLU A 337 4.71 12.72 15.15
C GLU A 337 5.68 13.65 14.42
N LEU A 338 5.15 14.62 13.66
CA LEU A 338 5.96 15.59 12.93
C LEU A 338 6.75 16.50 13.88
N ALA A 339 6.12 16.97 14.97
CA ALA A 339 6.79 17.76 16.01
C ALA A 339 7.94 16.96 16.63
N ALA A 340 7.70 15.71 17.01
CA ALA A 340 8.72 14.84 17.58
C ALA A 340 9.91 14.64 16.65
N LYS A 341 9.67 14.43 15.36
CA LYS A 341 10.74 14.30 14.34
C LYS A 341 11.52 15.60 14.12
N LEU A 342 10.86 16.77 14.23
CA LEU A 342 11.55 18.06 14.16
C LEU A 342 12.49 18.26 15.35
N LEU A 343 12.06 17.86 16.55
CA LEU A 343 12.87 17.92 17.76
C LEU A 343 14.07 16.96 17.68
N GLU A 344 13.87 15.71 17.31
CA GLU A 344 14.94 14.71 17.16
C GLU A 344 16.01 15.13 16.16
N ASN A 345 15.61 15.77 15.05
CA ASN A 345 16.56 16.26 14.05
C ASN A 345 17.27 17.57 14.45
N GLY A 346 17.02 18.11 15.65
CA GLY A 346 17.66 19.33 16.15
C GLY A 346 17.27 20.60 15.38
N ILE A 347 16.14 20.58 14.65
CA ILE A 347 15.67 21.73 13.85
C ILE A 347 15.16 22.85 14.76
N SER A 348 14.66 22.50 15.94
CA SER A 348 14.21 23.39 17.00
C SER A 348 14.43 22.74 18.36
N THR A 349 14.69 23.55 19.38
CA THR A 349 14.54 23.08 20.76
C THR A 349 13.06 23.00 21.12
N PRO A 350 12.66 22.20 22.14
CA PRO A 350 11.26 22.11 22.58
C PRO A 350 10.62 23.48 22.87
N ASP A 351 11.33 24.36 23.56
CA ASP A 351 10.82 25.70 23.92
C ASP A 351 10.68 26.62 22.70
N GLN A 352 11.61 26.55 21.76
CA GLN A 352 11.53 27.29 20.49
C GLN A 352 10.34 26.82 19.65
N LEU A 353 10.13 25.49 19.56
CA LEU A 353 9.02 24.92 18.81
C LEU A 353 7.68 25.31 19.44
N LEU A 354 7.56 25.19 20.76
CA LEU A 354 6.36 25.61 21.50
C LEU A 354 6.05 27.08 21.26
N THR A 355 7.04 27.96 21.39
CA THR A 355 6.89 29.40 21.16
C THR A 355 6.39 29.71 19.74
N ARG A 356 6.96 29.05 18.72
CA ARG A 356 6.52 29.22 17.32
C ARG A 356 5.07 28.79 17.11
N LEU A 357 4.69 27.62 17.62
CA LEU A 357 3.31 27.12 17.52
C LEU A 357 2.31 28.04 18.21
N GLN A 358 2.69 28.66 19.35
CA GLN A 358 1.83 29.62 20.08
C GLN A 358 1.70 30.97 19.39
N VAL A 359 2.78 31.49 18.82
CA VAL A 359 2.79 32.80 18.09
C VAL A 359 1.95 32.69 16.82
N GLU A 360 2.08 31.64 16.06
CA GLU A 360 1.31 31.47 14.83
C GLU A 360 -0.19 31.28 15.10
N LYS A 361 -0.56 30.65 16.21
CA LYS A 361 -1.96 30.62 16.68
C LYS A 361 -2.59 32.01 16.78
N ALA A 362 -1.79 33.03 17.12
CA ALA A 362 -2.25 34.41 17.24
C ALA A 362 -2.36 35.13 15.87
N SER A 363 -1.53 34.80 14.90
CA SER A 363 -1.47 35.50 13.59
C SER A 363 -2.54 35.03 12.60
N PHE A 364 -2.96 33.77 12.65
CA PHE A 364 -3.99 33.19 11.76
C PHE A 364 -5.43 33.58 12.10
N HIS A 365 -5.66 34.35 13.14
CA HIS A 365 -7.02 34.65 13.61
C HIS A 365 -7.84 35.57 12.71
N ASN A 366 -7.27 36.27 11.73
CA ASN A 366 -8.01 37.29 10.97
C ASN A 366 -8.36 36.95 9.51
N GLU A 367 -7.57 36.17 8.78
CA GLU A 367 -7.83 35.92 7.34
C GLU A 367 -8.50 34.58 7.04
N ASP A 368 -8.21 33.54 7.82
CA ASP A 368 -8.79 32.21 7.60
C ASP A 368 -10.20 32.00 8.17
N LYS A 369 -10.66 32.87 9.06
CA LYS A 369 -12.03 32.85 9.60
C LYS A 369 -13.10 32.97 8.50
N ILE A 370 -12.83 33.64 7.41
CA ILE A 370 -13.81 33.88 6.33
C ILE A 370 -14.01 32.62 5.47
N LYS A 371 -12.99 31.81 5.26
CA LYS A 371 -13.08 30.56 4.48
C LYS A 371 -13.71 29.38 5.23
N ILE A 372 -13.66 29.40 6.56
CA ILE A 372 -14.04 28.28 7.43
C ILE A 372 -15.44 28.42 8.01
N ILE A 373 -15.99 29.62 8.05
CA ILE A 373 -17.39 29.86 8.42
C ILE A 373 -18.38 29.15 7.46
N LYS A 374 -17.97 28.82 6.23
CA LYS A 374 -18.81 28.04 5.29
C LYS A 374 -19.00 26.57 5.71
N ASP A 375 -18.07 25.99 6.50
CA ASP A 375 -18.13 24.59 6.95
C ASP A 375 -18.45 24.44 8.45
N GLY A 376 -18.73 25.52 9.16
CA GLY A 376 -19.30 25.50 10.52
C GLY A 376 -18.40 25.05 11.68
N GLN A 377 -17.08 24.95 11.52
CA GLN A 377 -16.18 24.50 12.58
C GLN A 377 -14.91 25.35 12.71
N SER A 378 -14.83 26.21 13.74
CA SER A 378 -13.67 27.06 14.03
C SER A 378 -12.40 26.29 14.49
N SER A 379 -12.57 25.06 15.00
CA SER A 379 -11.44 24.22 15.45
C SER A 379 -10.57 23.65 14.33
N LYS A 380 -11.12 23.44 13.16
CA LYS A 380 -10.38 22.89 12.00
C LYS A 380 -9.29 23.82 11.47
N ALA A 381 -9.47 25.13 11.57
CA ALA A 381 -8.52 26.10 11.01
C ALA A 381 -7.19 26.14 11.75
N THR A 382 -7.24 26.22 13.04
CA THR A 382 -6.05 26.27 13.91
C THR A 382 -5.19 25.02 13.73
N TYR A 383 -5.85 23.92 13.47
CA TYR A 383 -5.28 22.62 13.27
C TYR A 383 -4.42 22.52 11.98
N TYR A 384 -4.97 22.95 10.85
CA TYR A 384 -4.24 22.98 9.59
C TYR A 384 -3.08 23.98 9.60
N SER A 385 -3.18 25.06 10.34
CA SER A 385 -2.09 26.02 10.49
C SER A 385 -0.89 25.42 11.20
N HIS A 386 -1.11 24.69 12.29
CA HIS A 386 -0.02 24.01 13.01
C HIS A 386 0.68 22.96 12.13
N ILE A 387 -0.09 22.17 11.37
CA ILE A 387 0.49 21.20 10.43
C ILE A 387 1.29 21.92 9.35
N HIS A 388 0.78 23.01 8.79
CA HIS A 388 1.48 23.80 7.80
C HIS A 388 2.80 24.35 8.32
N THR A 389 2.80 24.89 9.55
CA THR A 389 4.00 25.38 10.24
C THR A 389 5.04 24.28 10.41
N LEU A 390 4.63 23.12 10.95
CA LEU A 390 5.52 22.00 11.16
C LEU A 390 6.10 21.50 9.83
N PHE A 391 5.29 21.46 8.76
CA PHE A 391 5.73 21.09 7.41
C PHE A 391 6.73 22.10 6.84
N SER A 392 6.50 23.39 7.01
CA SER A 392 7.40 24.45 6.54
C SER A 392 8.77 24.34 7.20
N LEU A 393 8.81 24.08 8.50
CA LEU A 393 10.06 23.87 9.24
C LEU A 393 10.80 22.63 8.74
N TYR A 394 10.10 21.55 8.47
CA TYR A 394 10.68 20.33 7.93
C TYR A 394 11.28 20.54 6.54
N THR A 395 10.56 21.21 5.64
CA THR A 395 10.99 21.47 4.27
C THR A 395 12.21 22.39 4.24
N LEU A 396 12.22 23.45 5.05
CA LEU A 396 13.37 24.36 5.17
C LEU A 396 14.64 23.65 5.62
N SER A 397 14.52 22.68 6.53
CA SER A 397 15.66 21.89 7.00
C SER A 397 16.22 20.94 5.93
N GLN A 398 15.39 20.39 5.07
CA GLN A 398 15.81 19.56 3.96
C GLN A 398 16.57 20.35 2.90
N ILE A 399 16.11 21.58 2.59
CA ILE A 399 16.79 22.48 1.67
C ILE A 399 18.16 22.89 2.21
N GLY A 400 18.27 23.17 3.51
CA GLY A 400 19.55 23.53 4.15
C GLY A 400 20.59 22.39 4.15
N ARG A 401 20.18 21.11 4.15
CA ARG A 401 21.09 19.96 4.07
C ARG A 401 21.56 19.62 2.64
N ALA A 402 20.86 20.08 1.63
CA ALA A 402 21.25 19.89 0.23
C ALA A 402 22.32 20.89 -0.26
N HIS A 403 22.70 21.87 0.56
CA HIS A 403 23.69 22.90 0.28
C HIS A 403 24.94 22.85 1.20
N VAL A 404 25.14 21.78 1.94
CA VAL A 404 26.36 21.48 2.71
C VAL A 404 26.92 20.10 2.21
#